data_5e5473a31025cd33fa07fd98ac3e4007
#
_entry.id   5e5473a31025cd33fa07fd98ac3e4007
#
_cell.length_a   1.000
_cell.length_b   1.000
_cell.length_c   1.000
_cell.angle_alpha   90.00
_cell.angle_beta   90.00
_cell.angle_gamma   90.00
#
_symmetry.space_group_name_H-M   'P 1'
#
loop_
_entity.id
_entity.type
_entity.pdbx_description
1 polymer ?
#
loop_
_entity_poly.entity_id
_entity_poly.type
_entity_poly.pdbx_seq_one_letter_code
_entity_poly.pdbx_strand_id
1 'polypeptide(L)'
;MRSSLVGSEMCIRDRDYTLPALMRFFEPDPRLHGSYHFDWTTGMEVAWRDNFSRWMSFINDFKNAGGRVAAGSDSGFIYKLFGFGYIRELEMLQEAGFHPLEVVQAATRNGAELLGMEDQIGSISPGKRADIVLVEGNPVSNFKLLYGTGHMKLNRDTGVIERVGGVSYTLKDGVIYDAKALLSDVRDMVTAARAAEAP
;
A
#
# COMPACT_ATOMS: atom_id res chain seq x y z
N MET A 1 -0.81 14.18 -10.69
CA MET A 1 -1.68 13.01 -10.52
C MET A 1 -1.96 12.37 -11.87
N ARG A 2 -1.42 11.20 -12.10
CA ARG A 2 -1.95 10.30 -13.12
C ARG A 2 -3.18 9.60 -12.50
N SER A 3 -4.18 10.39 -12.14
CA SER A 3 -5.29 9.92 -11.30
C SER A 3 -6.37 9.13 -12.04
N SER A 4 -6.43 9.21 -13.37
CA SER A 4 -7.52 8.57 -14.09
C SER A 4 -7.28 7.09 -14.43
N LEU A 5 -6.04 6.66 -14.62
CA LEU A 5 -5.73 5.25 -14.91
C LEU A 5 -5.36 4.44 -13.65
N VAL A 6 -4.60 5.04 -12.75
CA VAL A 6 -4.21 4.38 -11.49
C VAL A 6 -5.39 4.30 -10.51
N GLY A 7 -6.29 5.29 -10.52
CA GLY A 7 -7.50 5.27 -9.70
C GLY A 7 -8.50 4.18 -10.09
N SER A 8 -8.65 3.87 -11.38
CA SER A 8 -9.60 2.84 -11.83
C SER A 8 -9.16 1.41 -11.47
N GLU A 9 -7.86 1.10 -11.61
CA GLU A 9 -7.36 -0.24 -11.26
C GLU A 9 -7.32 -0.49 -9.75
N MET A 10 -6.92 0.50 -8.96
CA MET A 10 -6.98 0.41 -7.50
C MET A 10 -8.42 0.23 -7.03
N CYS A 11 -9.35 1.03 -7.52
CA CYS A 11 -10.76 0.92 -7.12
C CYS A 11 -11.40 -0.43 -7.46
N ILE A 12 -11.07 -1.05 -8.60
CA ILE A 12 -11.62 -2.36 -8.97
C ILE A 12 -11.07 -3.45 -8.06
N ARG A 13 -9.75 -3.51 -7.89
CA ARG A 13 -9.09 -4.51 -7.03
C ARG A 13 -9.51 -4.36 -5.57
N ASP A 14 -9.49 -3.12 -5.06
CA ASP A 14 -9.74 -2.85 -3.65
C ASP A 14 -11.19 -3.16 -3.27
N ARG A 15 -12.14 -2.98 -4.19
CA ARG A 15 -13.54 -3.36 -4.00
C ARG A 15 -13.73 -4.84 -3.72
N ASP A 16 -12.94 -5.72 -4.33
CA ASP A 16 -13.08 -7.17 -4.15
C ASP A 16 -12.61 -7.64 -2.78
N TYR A 17 -11.87 -6.79 -2.05
CA TYR A 17 -11.30 -7.09 -0.73
C TYR A 17 -11.74 -6.11 0.35
N THR A 18 -12.74 -5.28 0.08
CA THR A 18 -13.27 -4.32 1.06
C THR A 18 -14.78 -4.45 1.16
N LEU A 19 -15.28 -4.64 2.39
CA LEU A 19 -16.71 -4.74 2.65
C LEU A 19 -17.45 -3.50 2.13
N PRO A 20 -18.65 -3.65 1.53
CA PRO A 20 -19.42 -2.51 1.00
C PRO A 20 -19.66 -1.40 2.02
N ALA A 21 -19.91 -1.74 3.27
CA ALA A 21 -20.10 -0.77 4.34
C ALA A 21 -18.85 0.09 4.59
N LEU A 22 -17.64 -0.53 4.56
CA LEU A 22 -16.37 0.19 4.68
C LEU A 22 -16.09 1.04 3.44
N MET A 23 -16.42 0.55 2.24
CA MET A 23 -16.28 1.33 1.02
C MET A 23 -17.10 2.62 1.10
N ARG A 24 -18.37 2.54 1.53
CA ARG A 24 -19.22 3.73 1.72
C ARG A 24 -18.67 4.68 2.78
N PHE A 25 -18.08 4.15 3.85
CA PHE A 25 -17.47 4.99 4.89
C PHE A 25 -16.24 5.75 4.38
N PHE A 26 -15.47 5.15 3.47
CA PHE A 26 -14.27 5.78 2.91
C PHE A 26 -14.53 6.60 1.63
N GLU A 27 -15.74 6.56 1.10
CA GLU A 27 -16.13 7.45 -0.01
C GLU A 27 -16.23 8.90 0.49
N PRO A 28 -15.81 9.88 -0.32
CA PRO A 28 -15.98 11.27 0.02
C PRO A 28 -17.47 11.63 0.18
N ASP A 29 -17.85 12.16 1.32
CA ASP A 29 -19.19 12.67 1.58
C ASP A 29 -19.08 14.11 2.11
N PRO A 30 -19.75 15.09 1.49
CA PRO A 30 -19.74 16.49 1.96
C PRO A 30 -20.21 16.67 3.42
N ARG A 31 -20.98 15.72 3.93
CA ARG A 31 -21.52 15.73 5.30
C ARG A 31 -20.57 15.11 6.33
N LEU A 32 -19.57 14.39 5.85
CA LEU A 32 -18.54 13.72 6.65
C LEU A 32 -17.20 14.38 6.39
N HIS A 33 -16.19 13.95 7.11
CA HIS A 33 -14.82 14.40 6.84
C HIS A 33 -14.34 13.94 5.46
N GLY A 34 -13.53 14.74 4.79
CA GLY A 34 -12.80 14.34 3.59
C GLY A 34 -13.37 14.75 2.25
N SER A 35 -14.31 15.67 2.28
CA SER A 35 -14.91 16.22 1.06
C SER A 35 -14.32 17.56 0.61
N TYR A 36 -13.24 17.99 1.20
CA TYR A 36 -12.61 19.27 0.92
C TYR A 36 -12.13 19.44 -0.53
N HIS A 37 -12.02 18.37 -1.31
CA HIS A 37 -11.62 18.42 -2.71
C HIS A 37 -12.79 18.59 -3.70
N PHE A 38 -14.04 18.52 -3.26
CA PHE A 38 -15.20 18.67 -4.14
C PHE A 38 -15.28 20.03 -4.81
N ASP A 39 -14.86 21.09 -4.10
CA ASP A 39 -14.87 22.45 -4.63
C ASP A 39 -13.53 22.90 -5.23
N TRP A 40 -12.63 21.95 -5.48
CA TRP A 40 -11.33 22.29 -6.02
C TRP A 40 -11.40 22.74 -7.47
N THR A 41 -10.84 23.92 -7.72
CA THR A 41 -10.62 24.43 -9.07
C THR A 41 -9.34 23.82 -9.67
N THR A 42 -9.19 23.88 -11.00
CA THR A 42 -7.95 23.47 -11.67
C THR A 42 -6.71 24.17 -11.09
N GLY A 43 -6.85 25.46 -10.70
CA GLY A 43 -5.74 26.17 -10.06
C GLY A 43 -5.34 25.57 -8.71
N MET A 44 -6.31 25.15 -7.90
CA MET A 44 -6.03 24.47 -6.62
C MET A 44 -5.37 23.09 -6.87
N GLU A 45 -5.84 22.34 -7.85
CA GLU A 45 -5.21 21.05 -8.19
C GLU A 45 -3.76 21.22 -8.64
N VAL A 46 -3.47 22.24 -9.44
CA VAL A 46 -2.10 22.56 -9.86
C VAL A 46 -1.24 22.94 -8.65
N ALA A 47 -1.74 23.82 -7.79
CA ALA A 47 -1.02 24.22 -6.58
C ALA A 47 -0.73 23.02 -5.64
N TRP A 48 -1.67 22.09 -5.51
CA TRP A 48 -1.46 20.87 -4.72
C TRP A 48 -0.44 19.93 -5.34
N ARG A 49 -0.40 19.80 -6.67
CA ARG A 49 0.66 19.02 -7.35
C ARG A 49 2.03 19.61 -7.11
N ASP A 50 2.17 20.93 -7.21
CA ASP A 50 3.43 21.61 -6.92
C ASP A 50 3.85 21.43 -5.46
N ASN A 51 2.89 21.54 -4.53
CA ASN A 51 3.14 21.30 -3.12
C ASN A 51 3.56 19.85 -2.86
N PHE A 52 2.89 18.88 -3.46
CA PHE A 52 3.25 17.47 -3.37
C PHE A 52 4.68 17.21 -3.87
N SER A 53 5.06 17.81 -5.01
CA SER A 53 6.41 17.67 -5.55
C SER A 53 7.47 18.26 -4.60
N ARG A 54 7.16 19.38 -3.94
CA ARG A 54 8.04 19.98 -2.91
C ARG A 54 8.17 19.07 -1.68
N TRP A 55 7.08 18.47 -1.23
CA TRP A 55 7.12 17.50 -0.15
C TRP A 55 7.99 16.29 -0.48
N MET A 56 7.86 15.74 -1.69
CA MET A 56 8.69 14.63 -2.15
C MET A 56 10.18 15.01 -2.14
N SER A 57 10.52 16.17 -2.68
CA SER A 57 11.90 16.68 -2.65
C SER A 57 12.39 16.86 -1.22
N PHE A 58 11.60 17.48 -0.35
CA PHE A 58 11.96 17.72 1.04
C PHE A 58 12.24 16.42 1.81
N ILE A 59 11.38 15.41 1.66
CA ILE A 59 11.57 14.12 2.34
C ILE A 59 12.87 13.44 1.88
N ASN A 60 13.17 13.50 0.57
CA ASN A 60 14.42 12.96 0.04
C ASN A 60 15.64 13.73 0.51
N ASP A 61 15.59 15.06 0.52
CA ASP A 61 16.68 15.91 1.02
C ASP A 61 16.92 15.69 2.52
N PHE A 62 15.84 15.56 3.30
CA PHE A 62 15.92 15.23 4.72
C PHE A 62 16.64 13.89 4.95
N LYS A 63 16.26 12.87 4.20
CA LYS A 63 16.93 11.56 4.24
C LYS A 63 18.41 11.68 3.85
N ASN A 64 18.71 12.40 2.75
CA ASN A 64 20.08 12.56 2.26
C ASN A 64 20.97 13.37 3.24
N ALA A 65 20.36 14.22 4.05
CA ALA A 65 21.03 14.92 5.14
C ALA A 65 21.25 14.06 6.41
N GLY A 66 20.90 12.76 6.35
CA GLY A 66 21.04 11.81 7.46
C GLY A 66 19.79 11.70 8.34
N GLY A 67 18.68 12.31 7.95
CA GLY A 67 17.39 12.18 8.61
C GLY A 67 16.81 10.76 8.46
N ARG A 68 16.12 10.27 9.47
CA ARG A 68 15.45 8.97 9.41
C ARG A 68 14.00 9.13 8.99
N VAL A 69 13.61 8.38 7.99
CA VAL A 69 12.24 8.30 7.49
C VAL A 69 11.72 6.89 7.72
N ALA A 70 10.56 6.76 8.36
CA ALA A 70 9.82 5.52 8.50
C ALA A 70 8.56 5.59 7.62
N ALA A 71 8.17 4.45 7.04
CA ALA A 71 6.97 4.36 6.23
C ALA A 71 5.72 4.23 7.11
N GLY A 72 4.66 4.96 6.77
CA GLY A 72 3.37 4.89 7.44
C GLY A 72 2.26 5.41 6.54
N SER A 73 1.24 4.60 6.27
CA SER A 73 0.22 4.90 5.26
C SER A 73 -1.00 5.65 5.78
N ASP A 74 -1.21 5.71 7.10
CA ASP A 74 -2.46 6.24 7.68
C ASP A 74 -3.71 5.63 7.00
N SER A 75 -3.69 4.30 6.80
CA SER A 75 -4.82 3.59 6.16
C SER A 75 -6.06 3.62 7.04
N GLY A 76 -7.24 3.70 6.40
CA GLY A 76 -8.52 3.83 7.10
C GLY A 76 -9.11 5.23 6.98
N PHE A 77 -8.53 6.07 6.14
CA PHE A 77 -9.03 7.37 5.77
C PHE A 77 -9.32 7.41 4.25
N ILE A 78 -9.99 8.41 3.74
CA ILE A 78 -10.54 8.54 2.39
C ILE A 78 -9.66 7.87 1.32
N TYR A 79 -10.20 6.85 0.64
CA TYR A 79 -9.53 6.06 -0.41
C TYR A 79 -8.20 5.39 -0.02
N LYS A 80 -7.79 5.47 1.25
CA LYS A 80 -6.62 4.73 1.76
C LYS A 80 -7.07 3.45 2.46
N LEU A 81 -7.30 2.42 1.70
CA LEU A 81 -7.84 1.16 2.19
C LEU A 81 -6.78 0.30 2.86
N PHE A 82 -7.18 -0.44 3.88
CA PHE A 82 -6.33 -1.41 4.56
C PHE A 82 -5.81 -2.47 3.59
N GLY A 83 -4.55 -2.88 3.77
CA GLY A 83 -3.90 -3.89 2.94
C GLY A 83 -3.34 -3.37 1.60
N PHE A 84 -3.74 -2.19 1.16
CA PHE A 84 -3.32 -1.61 -0.12
C PHE A 84 -2.58 -0.29 0.04
N GLY A 85 -3.01 0.57 0.94
CA GLY A 85 -2.45 1.90 1.16
C GLY A 85 -0.97 1.89 1.51
N TYR A 86 -0.53 0.89 2.28
CA TYR A 86 0.87 0.79 2.68
C TYR A 86 1.82 0.54 1.49
N ILE A 87 1.42 -0.28 0.53
CA ILE A 87 2.26 -0.53 -0.65
C ILE A 87 2.36 0.73 -1.51
N ARG A 88 1.27 1.51 -1.59
CA ARG A 88 1.30 2.81 -2.26
C ARG A 88 2.25 3.80 -1.57
N GLU A 89 2.32 3.77 -0.24
CA GLU A 89 3.29 4.57 0.52
C GLU A 89 4.74 4.24 0.11
N LEU A 90 5.07 2.95 -0.03
CA LEU A 90 6.40 2.52 -0.50
C LEU A 90 6.69 3.00 -1.92
N GLU A 91 5.72 2.94 -2.82
CA GLU A 91 5.83 3.47 -4.17
C GLU A 91 6.08 4.99 -4.15
N MET A 92 5.40 5.74 -3.27
CA MET A 92 5.59 7.19 -3.13
C MET A 92 6.97 7.55 -2.58
N LEU A 93 7.52 6.79 -1.64
CA LEU A 93 8.90 7.00 -1.20
C LEU A 93 9.90 6.80 -2.35
N GLN A 94 9.68 5.80 -3.21
CA GLN A 94 10.50 5.63 -4.41
C GLN A 94 10.30 6.77 -5.41
N GLU A 95 9.08 7.27 -5.59
CA GLU A 95 8.77 8.45 -6.41
C GLU A 95 9.46 9.71 -5.87
N ALA A 96 9.61 9.82 -4.55
CA ALA A 96 10.36 10.89 -3.89
C ALA A 96 11.89 10.82 -4.12
N GLY A 97 12.40 9.74 -4.71
CA GLY A 97 13.81 9.55 -5.04
C GLY A 97 14.58 8.62 -4.09
N PHE A 98 13.90 7.90 -3.22
CA PHE A 98 14.53 6.87 -2.40
C PHE A 98 14.99 5.69 -3.27
N HIS A 99 16.20 5.20 -3.03
CA HIS A 99 16.61 3.93 -3.60
C HIS A 99 15.71 2.80 -3.05
N PRO A 100 15.35 1.76 -3.84
CA PRO A 100 14.46 0.71 -3.35
C PRO A 100 14.84 0.05 -2.02
N LEU A 101 16.13 -0.12 -1.75
CA LEU A 101 16.59 -0.65 -0.45
C LEU A 101 16.41 0.34 0.70
N GLU A 102 16.47 1.64 0.44
CA GLU A 102 16.16 2.67 1.45
C GLU A 102 14.65 2.66 1.77
N VAL A 103 13.81 2.41 0.76
CA VAL A 103 12.36 2.21 0.98
C VAL A 103 12.11 0.99 1.86
N VAL A 104 12.77 -0.14 1.60
CA VAL A 104 12.68 -1.34 2.46
C VAL A 104 13.17 -1.03 3.87
N GLN A 105 14.25 -0.29 4.02
CA GLN A 105 14.76 0.13 5.33
C GLN A 105 13.76 1.04 6.05
N ALA A 106 13.13 1.99 5.36
CA ALA A 106 12.06 2.84 5.92
C ALA A 106 10.84 2.02 6.37
N ALA A 107 10.52 0.94 5.63
CA ALA A 107 9.42 0.04 5.92
C ALA A 107 9.69 -0.99 7.02
N THR A 108 10.93 -1.11 7.49
CA THR A 108 11.34 -2.17 8.44
C THR A 108 12.18 -1.62 9.58
N ARG A 109 13.48 -1.51 9.38
CA ARG A 109 14.44 -1.13 10.42
C ARG A 109 14.16 0.25 11.02
N ASN A 110 13.90 1.25 10.19
CA ASN A 110 13.67 2.61 10.69
C ASN A 110 12.42 2.69 11.57
N GLY A 111 11.36 1.93 11.23
CA GLY A 111 10.16 1.81 12.04
C GLY A 111 10.46 1.12 13.39
N ALA A 112 11.27 0.06 13.39
CA ALA A 112 11.69 -0.61 14.63
C ALA A 112 12.49 0.33 15.54
N GLU A 113 13.44 1.08 14.98
CA GLU A 113 14.24 2.07 15.72
C GLU A 113 13.36 3.21 16.27
N LEU A 114 12.36 3.69 15.50
CA LEU A 114 11.40 4.69 15.97
C LEU A 114 10.60 4.21 17.20
N LEU A 115 10.27 2.92 17.23
CA LEU A 115 9.52 2.30 18.31
C LEU A 115 10.42 1.85 19.49
N GLY A 116 11.74 1.96 19.39
CA GLY A 116 12.69 1.44 20.37
C GLY A 116 12.67 -0.10 20.47
N MET A 117 12.39 -0.76 19.34
CA MET A 117 12.24 -2.22 19.25
C MET A 117 13.26 -2.86 18.30
N GLU A 118 14.29 -2.14 17.91
CA GLU A 118 15.30 -2.60 16.94
C GLU A 118 16.04 -3.87 17.34
N ASP A 119 16.11 -4.18 18.64
CA ASP A 119 16.67 -5.43 19.16
C ASP A 119 15.73 -6.62 18.98
N GLN A 120 14.42 -6.38 18.74
CA GLN A 120 13.39 -7.41 18.65
C GLN A 120 12.86 -7.65 17.23
N ILE A 121 12.74 -6.58 16.42
CA ILE A 121 12.13 -6.60 15.08
C ILE A 121 12.93 -5.74 14.08
N GLY A 122 12.43 -5.61 12.87
CA GLY A 122 12.96 -4.69 11.83
C GLY A 122 14.12 -5.25 11.01
N SER A 123 14.66 -6.42 11.37
CA SER A 123 15.68 -7.13 10.59
C SER A 123 15.62 -8.63 10.85
N ILE A 124 16.07 -9.42 9.87
CA ILE A 124 16.19 -10.87 10.01
C ILE A 124 17.54 -11.17 10.65
N SER A 125 17.52 -11.52 11.94
CA SER A 125 18.73 -11.88 12.71
C SER A 125 18.38 -12.90 13.78
N PRO A 126 19.31 -13.81 14.14
CA PRO A 126 19.10 -14.74 15.23
C PRO A 126 18.72 -14.02 16.52
N GLY A 127 17.73 -14.55 17.24
CA GLY A 127 17.22 -13.99 18.50
C GLY A 127 16.13 -12.93 18.35
N LYS A 128 15.84 -12.44 17.15
CA LYS A 128 14.71 -11.55 16.89
C LYS A 128 13.41 -12.33 16.63
N ARG A 129 12.29 -11.64 16.78
CA ARG A 129 10.98 -12.20 16.44
C ARG A 129 10.91 -12.53 14.95
N ALA A 130 10.25 -13.63 14.63
CA ALA A 130 10.01 -14.05 13.26
C ALA A 130 8.82 -13.26 12.65
N ASP A 131 9.06 -11.97 12.39
CA ASP A 131 8.15 -11.08 11.64
C ASP A 131 8.69 -10.97 10.21
N ILE A 132 8.23 -11.86 9.31
CA ILE A 132 8.81 -12.08 7.98
C ILE A 132 7.70 -12.14 6.93
N VAL A 133 7.95 -11.54 5.77
CA VAL A 133 7.07 -11.65 4.60
C VAL A 133 7.79 -12.41 3.50
N LEU A 134 7.16 -13.47 2.98
CA LEU A 134 7.64 -14.25 1.83
C LEU A 134 6.91 -13.80 0.57
N VAL A 135 7.67 -13.37 -0.43
CA VAL A 135 7.15 -12.74 -1.66
C VAL A 135 7.59 -13.54 -2.87
N GLU A 136 6.66 -13.83 -3.77
CA GLU A 136 6.96 -14.42 -5.08
C GLU A 136 7.54 -13.37 -6.02
N GLY A 137 8.84 -13.41 -6.25
CA GLY A 137 9.59 -12.47 -7.07
C GLY A 137 10.43 -11.50 -6.25
N ASN A 138 10.97 -10.48 -6.90
CA ASN A 138 11.85 -9.50 -6.27
C ASN A 138 11.10 -8.18 -5.96
N PRO A 139 10.65 -7.94 -4.72
CA PRO A 139 9.91 -6.74 -4.37
C PRO A 139 10.76 -5.46 -4.47
N VAL A 140 12.09 -5.54 -4.40
CA VAL A 140 12.99 -4.40 -4.58
C VAL A 140 12.97 -3.89 -6.03
N SER A 141 12.69 -4.76 -6.99
CA SER A 141 12.52 -4.35 -8.39
C SER A 141 11.11 -3.85 -8.70
N ASN A 142 10.12 -4.26 -7.91
CA ASN A 142 8.72 -3.87 -8.09
C ASN A 142 7.92 -4.05 -6.79
N PHE A 143 7.67 -2.95 -6.07
CA PHE A 143 6.91 -2.99 -4.81
C PHE A 143 5.48 -3.50 -4.97
N LYS A 144 4.89 -3.49 -6.17
CA LYS A 144 3.57 -4.09 -6.40
C LYS A 144 3.53 -5.60 -6.12
N LEU A 145 4.68 -6.27 -6.07
CA LEU A 145 4.78 -7.66 -5.62
C LEU A 145 4.45 -7.85 -4.13
N LEU A 146 4.47 -6.78 -3.33
CA LEU A 146 4.04 -6.81 -1.93
C LEU A 146 2.52 -6.82 -1.77
N TYR A 147 1.74 -6.55 -2.80
CA TYR A 147 0.32 -6.87 -2.76
C TYR A 147 0.13 -8.38 -2.70
N GLY A 148 -0.70 -8.87 -1.78
CA GLY A 148 -1.06 -10.29 -1.74
C GLY A 148 -1.68 -10.80 -3.05
N THR A 149 -2.34 -9.91 -3.78
CA THR A 149 -2.90 -10.17 -5.11
C THR A 149 -1.86 -10.21 -6.24
N GLY A 150 -0.60 -9.88 -5.97
CA GLY A 150 0.42 -9.68 -7.00
C GLY A 150 0.18 -8.42 -7.86
N HIS A 151 0.89 -8.32 -8.98
CA HIS A 151 0.74 -7.24 -9.94
C HIS A 151 0.26 -7.75 -11.30
N MET A 152 -0.35 -6.88 -12.09
CA MET A 152 -0.76 -7.23 -13.45
C MET A 152 0.43 -7.20 -14.41
N LYS A 153 0.54 -8.24 -15.22
CA LYS A 153 1.57 -8.40 -16.24
C LYS A 153 0.93 -8.83 -17.56
N LEU A 154 1.30 -8.16 -18.64
CA LEU A 154 0.95 -8.63 -19.98
C LEU A 154 1.86 -9.79 -20.35
N ASN A 155 1.28 -10.97 -20.54
CA ASN A 155 1.96 -12.08 -21.18
C ASN A 155 2.05 -11.76 -22.68
N ARG A 156 3.27 -11.51 -23.16
CA ARG A 156 3.52 -11.08 -24.54
C ARG A 156 3.30 -12.18 -25.57
N ASP A 157 3.38 -13.43 -25.14
CA ASP A 157 3.23 -14.59 -26.02
C ASP A 157 1.75 -14.89 -26.29
N THR A 158 0.91 -14.71 -25.27
CA THR A 158 -0.54 -14.99 -25.34
C THR A 158 -1.40 -13.75 -25.52
N GLY A 159 -0.85 -12.54 -25.29
CA GLY A 159 -1.61 -11.29 -25.28
C GLY A 159 -2.56 -11.14 -24.08
N VAL A 160 -2.51 -12.04 -23.10
CA VAL A 160 -3.40 -12.05 -21.94
C VAL A 160 -2.77 -11.29 -20.78
N ILE A 161 -3.58 -10.51 -20.06
CA ILE A 161 -3.17 -9.89 -18.78
C ILE A 161 -3.41 -10.89 -17.67
N GLU A 162 -2.36 -11.22 -16.95
CA GLU A 162 -2.37 -12.14 -15.82
C GLU A 162 -1.83 -11.47 -14.54
N ARG A 163 -2.22 -11.97 -13.38
CA ARG A 163 -1.63 -11.56 -12.11
C ARG A 163 -0.48 -12.49 -11.77
N VAL A 164 0.67 -11.89 -11.45
CA VAL A 164 1.90 -12.64 -11.15
C VAL A 164 2.49 -12.18 -9.82
N GLY A 165 3.12 -13.13 -9.12
CA GLY A 165 3.80 -12.88 -7.86
C GLY A 165 2.83 -12.59 -6.70
N GLY A 166 3.28 -11.81 -5.77
CA GLY A 166 2.55 -11.44 -4.56
C GLY A 166 3.12 -12.06 -3.30
N VAL A 167 2.55 -11.68 -2.17
CA VAL A 167 2.89 -12.28 -0.87
C VAL A 167 2.32 -13.69 -0.81
N SER A 168 3.17 -14.69 -0.52
CA SER A 168 2.75 -16.08 -0.29
C SER A 168 2.43 -16.31 1.17
N TYR A 169 3.34 -15.91 2.05
CA TYR A 169 3.18 -16.09 3.49
C TYR A 169 3.61 -14.85 4.25
N THR A 170 2.94 -14.60 5.36
CA THR A 170 3.38 -13.65 6.39
C THR A 170 3.59 -14.41 7.69
N LEU A 171 4.74 -14.24 8.30
CA LEU A 171 5.02 -14.74 9.63
C LEU A 171 4.91 -13.56 10.60
N LYS A 172 4.17 -13.74 11.68
CA LYS A 172 4.05 -12.76 12.75
C LYS A 172 4.29 -13.46 14.09
N ASP A 173 5.36 -13.07 14.76
CA ASP A 173 5.78 -13.67 16.02
C ASP A 173 5.87 -15.21 15.95
N GLY A 174 6.35 -15.73 14.80
CA GLY A 174 6.46 -17.17 14.51
C GLY A 174 5.18 -17.87 14.03
N VAL A 175 4.04 -17.20 14.05
CA VAL A 175 2.79 -17.74 13.48
C VAL A 175 2.78 -17.51 11.97
N ILE A 176 2.49 -18.57 11.20
CA ILE A 176 2.47 -18.53 9.73
C ILE A 176 1.05 -18.27 9.26
N TYR A 177 0.89 -17.28 8.40
CA TYR A 177 -0.36 -16.94 7.71
C TYR A 177 -0.18 -17.16 6.21
N ASP A 178 -1.05 -17.97 5.62
CA ASP A 178 -1.13 -18.12 4.16
C ASP A 178 -1.87 -16.90 3.58
N ALA A 179 -1.14 -16.05 2.89
CA ALA A 179 -1.69 -14.80 2.36
C ALA A 179 -2.71 -15.04 1.24
N LYS A 180 -2.54 -16.11 0.46
CA LYS A 180 -3.47 -16.45 -0.64
C LYS A 180 -4.78 -17.00 -0.08
N ALA A 181 -4.73 -17.85 0.93
CA ALA A 181 -5.92 -18.36 1.62
C ALA A 181 -6.71 -17.21 2.27
N LEU A 182 -6.04 -16.36 3.04
CA LEU A 182 -6.68 -15.19 3.66
C LEU A 182 -7.34 -14.26 2.65
N LEU A 183 -6.70 -14.00 1.50
CA LEU A 183 -7.29 -13.19 0.45
C LEU A 183 -8.53 -13.86 -0.17
N SER A 184 -8.51 -15.19 -0.34
CA SER A 184 -9.69 -15.92 -0.81
C SER A 184 -10.84 -15.76 0.17
N ASP A 185 -10.62 -15.98 1.45
CA ASP A 185 -11.63 -15.85 2.50
C ASP A 185 -12.23 -14.44 2.53
N VAL A 186 -11.39 -13.40 2.47
CA VAL A 186 -11.87 -12.01 2.44
C VAL A 186 -12.71 -11.74 1.21
N ARG A 187 -12.31 -12.21 0.03
CA ARG A 187 -13.09 -12.05 -1.21
C ARG A 187 -14.46 -12.74 -1.12
N ASP A 188 -14.50 -13.93 -0.54
CA ASP A 188 -15.75 -14.67 -0.36
C ASP A 188 -16.68 -13.94 0.63
N MET A 189 -16.13 -13.41 1.74
CA MET A 189 -16.88 -12.56 2.68
C MET A 189 -17.44 -11.30 2.00
N VAL A 190 -16.65 -10.61 1.18
CA VAL A 190 -17.08 -9.42 0.44
C VAL A 190 -18.16 -9.77 -0.58
N THR A 191 -18.01 -10.89 -1.27
CA THR A 191 -19.00 -11.37 -2.25
C THR A 191 -20.33 -11.68 -1.57
N ALA A 192 -20.31 -12.37 -0.44
CA ALA A 192 -21.50 -12.66 0.35
C ALA A 192 -22.18 -11.39 0.87
N ALA A 193 -21.41 -10.43 1.37
CA ALA A 193 -21.92 -9.14 1.84
C ALA A 193 -22.61 -8.34 0.72
N ARG A 194 -22.02 -8.31 -0.48
CA ARG A 194 -22.64 -7.68 -1.65
C ARG A 194 -23.94 -8.34 -2.07
N ALA A 195 -23.99 -9.68 -2.05
CA ALA A 195 -25.20 -10.43 -2.38
C ALA A 195 -26.33 -10.16 -1.38
N ALA A 196 -26.00 -9.97 -0.10
CA ALA A 196 -26.98 -9.63 0.93
C ALA A 196 -27.51 -8.19 0.84
N GLU A 197 -26.79 -7.27 0.22
CA GLU A 197 -27.20 -5.88 -0.01
C GLU A 197 -27.89 -5.66 -1.37
N ALA A 198 -27.88 -6.66 -2.24
CA ALA A 198 -28.58 -6.58 -3.54
C ALA A 198 -30.09 -6.55 -3.31
N PRO A 199 -30.84 -5.66 -3.99
CA PRO A 199 -32.28 -5.49 -3.83
C PRO A 199 -33.08 -6.73 -4.29
#